data_31a89ea189543d9921169244704523ef
#
_entry.id   31a89ea189543d9921169244704523ef
#
_cell.length_a   1.000
_cell.length_b   1.000
_cell.length_c   1.000
_cell.angle_alpha   90.00
_cell.angle_beta   90.00
_cell.angle_gamma   90.00
#
_symmetry.space_group_name_H-M   'P 1'
#
loop_
_entity.id
_entity.type
_entity.pdbx_description
1 polymer ?
#
loop_
_entity_poly.entity_id
_entity_poly.type
_entity_poly.pdbx_seq_one_letter_code
_entity_poly.pdbx_strand_id
1 'polypeptide(L)'
;LIINSFSEENTRSLKKELEVFGTRVVAISGDITQSKVILETVDAGIQTFGKIDILVNNVGGGSVSEVVEKENPLAEVEAVWDGTYAMSLKAPVLMCEAVLPHFIERQSGKILNISSMAGRPGMPHVDLVPLSSSYHSAKAGLIRYTQLLADQMGRHNINVNAICPGIIYTDGWKEISEEMVKHHPNYKGEDPREWFLGVSAGRYSEGGVPQTPMRREQTTNDIAEAVVFLASDSSANITGQTLNVDGGMVKD
;
A
#
# COMPACT_ATOMS: atom_id res chain seq x y z
N LEU A 1 -16.54 3.76 -10.65
CA LEU A 1 -15.25 3.64 -10.00
C LEU A 1 -14.43 4.90 -10.25
N ILE A 2 -13.64 5.32 -9.23
CA ILE A 2 -12.68 6.42 -9.37
C ILE A 2 -11.31 5.81 -9.19
N ILE A 3 -10.39 6.15 -10.08
CA ILE A 3 -8.98 5.71 -9.99
C ILE A 3 -8.05 6.92 -10.05
N ASN A 4 -6.99 6.88 -9.25
CA ASN A 4 -5.88 7.82 -9.33
C ASN A 4 -4.57 7.06 -9.51
N SER A 5 -3.68 7.58 -10.35
CA SER A 5 -2.29 7.15 -10.47
C SER A 5 -1.43 8.33 -10.89
N PHE A 6 -0.15 8.31 -10.53
CA PHE A 6 0.83 9.31 -10.96
C PHE A 6 0.98 9.36 -12.49
N SER A 7 1.04 8.19 -13.14
CA SER A 7 1.22 8.06 -14.58
C SER A 7 -0.11 8.19 -15.34
N GLU A 8 -0.18 9.14 -16.27
CA GLU A 8 -1.34 9.30 -17.16
C GLU A 8 -1.55 8.06 -18.04
N GLU A 9 -0.48 7.45 -18.53
CA GLU A 9 -0.52 6.25 -19.36
C GLU A 9 -1.12 5.07 -18.60
N ASN A 10 -0.61 4.80 -17.38
CA ASN A 10 -1.12 3.73 -16.53
C ASN A 10 -2.59 3.96 -16.16
N THR A 11 -2.95 5.20 -15.82
CA THR A 11 -4.33 5.57 -15.48
C THR A 11 -5.27 5.34 -16.67
N ARG A 12 -4.83 5.69 -17.88
CA ARG A 12 -5.60 5.50 -19.12
C ARG A 12 -5.72 4.01 -19.49
N SER A 13 -4.65 3.23 -19.34
CA SER A 13 -4.66 1.79 -19.58
C SER A 13 -5.62 1.09 -18.64
N LEU A 14 -5.49 1.33 -17.34
CA LEU A 14 -6.35 0.73 -16.31
C LEU A 14 -7.83 1.12 -16.51
N LYS A 15 -8.11 2.37 -16.90
CA LYS A 15 -9.48 2.78 -17.24
C LYS A 15 -10.08 1.90 -18.33
N LYS A 16 -9.35 1.68 -19.42
CA LYS A 16 -9.82 0.84 -20.54
C LYS A 16 -10.09 -0.61 -20.10
N GLU A 17 -9.20 -1.18 -19.30
CA GLU A 17 -9.37 -2.53 -18.76
C GLU A 17 -10.64 -2.65 -17.91
N LEU A 18 -10.89 -1.69 -17.03
CA LEU A 18 -12.05 -1.70 -16.14
C LEU A 18 -13.37 -1.46 -16.92
N GLU A 19 -13.36 -0.64 -17.97
CA GLU A 19 -14.53 -0.37 -18.80
C GLU A 19 -14.99 -1.60 -19.60
N VAL A 20 -14.10 -2.58 -19.87
CA VAL A 20 -14.46 -3.86 -20.49
C VAL A 20 -15.50 -4.64 -19.65
N PHE A 21 -15.47 -4.46 -18.33
CA PHE A 21 -16.45 -5.09 -17.42
C PHE A 21 -17.75 -4.30 -17.28
N GLY A 22 -18.00 -3.30 -18.12
CA GLY A 22 -19.18 -2.44 -18.06
C GLY A 22 -19.15 -1.42 -16.91
N THR A 23 -18.00 -1.25 -16.25
CA THR A 23 -17.83 -0.30 -15.14
C THR A 23 -17.59 1.11 -15.66
N ARG A 24 -18.38 2.09 -15.20
CA ARG A 24 -18.10 3.50 -15.48
C ARG A 24 -16.90 3.97 -14.64
N VAL A 25 -15.85 4.50 -15.28
CA VAL A 25 -14.60 4.87 -14.63
C VAL A 25 -14.28 6.35 -14.83
N VAL A 26 -14.04 7.04 -13.72
CA VAL A 26 -13.38 8.36 -13.69
C VAL A 26 -11.90 8.14 -13.37
N ALA A 27 -11.04 8.66 -14.21
CA ALA A 27 -9.60 8.51 -14.10
C ALA A 27 -8.96 9.88 -13.90
N ILE A 28 -8.24 10.05 -12.80
CA ILE A 28 -7.50 11.27 -12.44
C ILE A 28 -6.02 10.92 -12.42
N SER A 29 -5.23 11.60 -13.22
CA SER A 29 -3.76 11.43 -13.19
C SER A 29 -3.13 12.57 -12.39
N GLY A 30 -2.20 12.23 -11.52
CA GLY A 30 -1.49 13.21 -10.72
C GLY A 30 -0.89 12.65 -9.45
N ASP A 31 0.00 13.44 -8.88
CA ASP A 31 0.68 13.13 -7.63
C ASP A 31 -0.28 13.23 -6.43
N ILE A 32 -0.66 12.10 -5.88
CA ILE A 32 -1.59 12.01 -4.73
C ILE A 32 -0.98 12.55 -3.42
N THR A 33 0.29 12.89 -3.38
CA THR A 33 0.87 13.60 -2.23
C THR A 33 0.48 15.08 -2.20
N GLN A 34 -0.08 15.60 -3.32
CA GLN A 34 -0.52 16.97 -3.46
C GLN A 34 -2.01 17.11 -3.12
N SER A 35 -2.33 17.97 -2.16
CA SER A 35 -3.71 18.19 -1.70
C SER A 35 -4.67 18.56 -2.84
N LYS A 36 -4.18 19.27 -3.86
CA LYS A 36 -4.98 19.64 -5.03
C LYS A 36 -5.49 18.40 -5.77
N VAL A 37 -4.62 17.40 -6.01
CA VAL A 37 -4.98 16.15 -6.71
C VAL A 37 -5.95 15.32 -5.86
N ILE A 38 -5.76 15.30 -4.54
CA ILE A 38 -6.69 14.66 -3.60
C ILE A 38 -8.10 15.25 -3.74
N LEU A 39 -8.22 16.57 -3.64
CA LEU A 39 -9.52 17.25 -3.75
C LEU A 39 -10.16 17.05 -5.13
N GLU A 40 -9.39 17.18 -6.22
CA GLU A 40 -9.86 16.91 -7.58
C GLU A 40 -10.40 15.47 -7.71
N THR A 41 -9.73 14.48 -7.09
CA THR A 41 -10.14 13.07 -7.14
C THR A 41 -11.47 12.85 -6.41
N VAL A 42 -11.61 13.41 -5.21
CA VAL A 42 -12.84 13.29 -4.41
C VAL A 42 -14.00 14.02 -5.08
N ASP A 43 -13.79 15.26 -5.50
CA ASP A 43 -14.82 16.09 -6.16
C ASP A 43 -15.30 15.46 -7.47
N ALA A 44 -14.38 14.98 -8.31
CA ALA A 44 -14.74 14.30 -9.57
C ALA A 44 -15.61 13.06 -9.30
N GLY A 45 -15.32 12.32 -8.24
CA GLY A 45 -16.12 11.18 -7.83
C GLY A 45 -17.54 11.57 -7.40
N ILE A 46 -17.65 12.53 -6.51
CA ILE A 46 -18.95 13.01 -6.01
C ILE A 46 -19.77 13.61 -7.15
N GLN A 47 -19.17 14.46 -7.99
CA GLN A 47 -19.86 15.08 -9.14
C GLN A 47 -20.34 14.07 -10.16
N THR A 48 -19.56 13.00 -10.40
CA THR A 48 -19.88 12.02 -11.45
C THR A 48 -20.89 10.97 -10.99
N PHE A 49 -20.78 10.52 -9.73
CA PHE A 49 -21.55 9.39 -9.21
C PHE A 49 -22.58 9.78 -8.15
N GLY A 50 -22.56 11.04 -7.68
CA GLY A 50 -23.40 11.53 -6.58
C GLY A 50 -22.92 11.09 -5.20
N LYS A 51 -22.02 10.10 -5.14
CA LYS A 51 -21.52 9.55 -3.88
C LYS A 51 -20.20 8.79 -4.04
N ILE A 52 -19.50 8.66 -2.91
CA ILE A 52 -18.41 7.71 -2.69
C ILE A 52 -18.85 6.81 -1.53
N ASP A 53 -18.73 5.50 -1.66
CA ASP A 53 -19.08 4.53 -0.61
C ASP A 53 -17.84 3.90 0.03
N ILE A 54 -16.76 3.76 -0.74
CA ILE A 54 -15.56 3.04 -0.34
C ILE A 54 -14.33 3.84 -0.78
N LEU A 55 -13.38 4.01 0.15
CA LEU A 55 -12.03 4.50 -0.13
C LEU A 55 -11.01 3.38 0.06
N VAL A 56 -10.18 3.13 -0.94
CA VAL A 56 -9.03 2.24 -0.85
C VAL A 56 -7.75 3.04 -1.06
N ASN A 57 -7.01 3.26 0.00
CA ASN A 57 -5.69 3.88 -0.03
C ASN A 57 -4.63 2.81 -0.33
N ASN A 58 -4.37 2.59 -1.62
CA ASN A 58 -3.43 1.57 -2.09
C ASN A 58 -2.05 2.16 -2.46
N VAL A 59 -1.98 3.44 -2.78
CA VAL A 59 -0.71 4.09 -3.11
C VAL A 59 0.24 4.02 -1.93
N GLY A 60 1.47 3.65 -2.19
CA GLY A 60 2.51 3.56 -1.18
C GLY A 60 3.78 2.94 -1.74
N GLY A 61 4.89 3.21 -1.10
CA GLY A 61 6.20 2.69 -1.48
C GLY A 61 7.30 3.35 -0.65
N GLY A 62 8.51 2.81 -0.74
CA GLY A 62 9.72 3.49 -0.28
C GLY A 62 10.14 4.52 -1.32
N SER A 63 10.66 5.65 -0.87
CA SER A 63 11.35 6.59 -1.75
C SER A 63 12.81 6.19 -1.90
N VAL A 64 13.35 6.30 -3.10
CA VAL A 64 14.79 6.22 -3.37
C VAL A 64 15.24 7.64 -3.71
N SER A 65 16.25 8.14 -3.03
CA SER A 65 16.81 9.46 -3.31
C SER A 65 18.00 9.34 -4.24
N GLU A 66 18.01 10.16 -5.28
CA GLU A 66 19.20 10.40 -6.13
C GLU A 66 20.03 11.61 -5.65
N VAL A 67 19.64 12.22 -4.50
CA VAL A 67 20.30 13.41 -4.00
C VAL A 67 21.66 13.05 -3.40
N VAL A 68 22.72 13.50 -4.03
CA VAL A 68 24.09 13.37 -3.54
C VAL A 68 24.62 14.76 -3.19
N GLU A 69 24.23 15.28 -2.03
CA GLU A 69 24.84 16.49 -1.47
C GLU A 69 26.06 16.13 -0.60
N LYS A 70 27.25 16.34 -1.13
CA LYS A 70 28.50 16.00 -0.42
C LYS A 70 28.73 16.82 0.87
N GLU A 71 28.09 17.98 0.99
CA GLU A 71 28.25 18.89 2.13
C GLU A 71 27.26 18.63 3.26
N ASN A 72 26.12 17.95 2.98
CA ASN A 72 25.13 17.56 3.99
C ASN A 72 24.99 16.03 4.03
N PRO A 73 25.61 15.34 5.00
CA PRO A 73 25.56 13.89 5.09
C PRO A 73 24.16 13.34 5.45
N LEU A 74 23.22 14.21 5.84
CA LEU A 74 21.84 13.83 6.16
C LEU A 74 20.86 14.10 5.01
N ALA A 75 21.26 14.85 3.96
CA ALA A 75 20.36 15.27 2.89
C ALA A 75 19.67 14.08 2.20
N GLU A 76 20.40 13.00 1.93
CA GLU A 76 19.84 11.79 1.33
C GLU A 76 18.85 11.11 2.29
N VAL A 77 19.19 11.01 3.57
CA VAL A 77 18.31 10.42 4.59
C VAL A 77 17.04 11.24 4.72
N GLU A 78 17.12 12.56 4.80
CA GLU A 78 15.97 13.46 4.86
C GLU A 78 15.06 13.27 3.65
N ALA A 79 15.61 13.30 2.43
CA ALA A 79 14.84 13.13 1.19
C ALA A 79 14.11 11.78 1.13
N VAL A 80 14.76 10.68 1.54
CA VAL A 80 14.15 9.35 1.62
C VAL A 80 13.02 9.32 2.64
N TRP A 81 13.22 9.90 3.83
CA TRP A 81 12.19 9.95 4.86
C TRP A 81 11.01 10.81 4.44
N ASP A 82 11.25 12.01 3.92
CA ASP A 82 10.20 12.93 3.49
C ASP A 82 9.36 12.33 2.35
N GLY A 83 9.99 11.77 1.33
CA GLY A 83 9.28 11.13 0.22
C GLY A 83 8.48 9.92 0.65
N THR A 84 9.07 9.04 1.47
CA THR A 84 8.39 7.85 1.99
C THR A 84 7.22 8.23 2.90
N TYR A 85 7.43 9.19 3.80
CA TYR A 85 6.39 9.70 4.69
C TYR A 85 5.24 10.34 3.90
N ALA A 86 5.57 11.19 2.92
CA ALA A 86 4.57 11.85 2.10
C ALA A 86 3.67 10.84 1.37
N MET A 87 4.26 9.82 0.77
CA MET A 87 3.54 8.82 -0.04
C MET A 87 2.84 7.76 0.80
N SER A 88 3.54 7.18 1.79
CA SER A 88 3.06 5.97 2.50
C SER A 88 2.26 6.25 3.77
N LEU A 89 2.25 7.50 4.26
CA LEU A 89 1.47 7.88 5.44
C LEU A 89 0.64 9.15 5.21
N LYS A 90 1.25 10.27 4.83
CA LYS A 90 0.57 11.56 4.73
C LYS A 90 -0.53 11.56 3.67
N ALA A 91 -0.26 11.03 2.47
CA ALA A 91 -1.25 10.99 1.40
C ALA A 91 -2.50 10.16 1.77
N PRO A 92 -2.41 8.92 2.30
CA PRO A 92 -3.55 8.20 2.82
C PRO A 92 -4.35 8.95 3.90
N VAL A 93 -3.65 9.62 4.84
CA VAL A 93 -4.30 10.45 5.86
C VAL A 93 -5.10 11.58 5.22
N LEU A 94 -4.50 12.36 4.32
CA LEU A 94 -5.16 13.48 3.65
C LEU A 94 -6.34 13.02 2.78
N MET A 95 -6.23 11.85 2.13
CA MET A 95 -7.34 11.29 1.36
C MET A 95 -8.50 10.87 2.27
N CYS A 96 -8.22 10.27 3.44
CA CYS A 96 -9.25 10.01 4.44
C CYS A 96 -9.94 11.30 4.87
N GLU A 97 -9.18 12.33 5.26
CA GLU A 97 -9.73 13.62 5.68
C GLU A 97 -10.60 14.28 4.60
N ALA A 98 -10.23 14.11 3.32
CA ALA A 98 -10.99 14.68 2.21
C ALA A 98 -12.36 13.97 1.99
N VAL A 99 -12.47 12.66 2.23
CA VAL A 99 -13.75 11.93 2.06
C VAL A 99 -14.63 11.92 3.31
N LEU A 100 -14.05 12.12 4.50
CA LEU A 100 -14.77 12.01 5.77
C LEU A 100 -16.00 12.92 5.88
N PRO A 101 -15.99 14.19 5.47
CA PRO A 101 -17.20 15.02 5.53
C PRO A 101 -18.38 14.38 4.79
N HIS A 102 -18.13 13.84 3.60
CA HIS A 102 -19.14 13.15 2.78
C HIS A 102 -19.64 11.86 3.44
N PHE A 103 -18.75 11.04 4.01
CA PHE A 103 -19.13 9.83 4.73
C PHE A 103 -19.91 10.11 6.01
N ILE A 104 -19.51 11.14 6.77
CA ILE A 104 -20.19 11.57 8.01
C ILE A 104 -21.60 12.07 7.69
N GLU A 105 -21.78 12.91 6.68
CA GLU A 105 -23.10 13.40 6.27
C GLU A 105 -24.03 12.23 5.89
N ARG A 106 -23.50 11.22 5.20
CA ARG A 106 -24.26 10.04 4.76
C ARG A 106 -24.44 8.97 5.85
N GLN A 107 -23.73 9.08 6.99
CA GLN A 107 -23.68 8.05 8.04
C GLN A 107 -23.34 6.67 7.48
N SER A 108 -22.43 6.62 6.50
CA SER A 108 -22.02 5.40 5.81
C SER A 108 -20.72 5.61 5.06
N GLY A 109 -19.79 4.65 5.17
CA GLY A 109 -18.54 4.63 4.44
C GLY A 109 -17.62 3.49 4.86
N LYS A 110 -16.72 3.12 3.98
CA LYS A 110 -15.66 2.14 4.27
C LYS A 110 -14.31 2.68 3.83
N ILE A 111 -13.32 2.62 4.71
CA ILE A 111 -11.95 3.03 4.44
C ILE A 111 -11.04 1.83 4.62
N LEU A 112 -10.28 1.51 3.59
CA LEU A 112 -9.29 0.44 3.57
C LEU A 112 -7.92 1.01 3.28
N ASN A 113 -7.03 0.93 4.27
CA ASN A 113 -5.65 1.39 4.14
C ASN A 113 -4.74 0.19 3.84
N ILE A 114 -4.11 0.18 2.68
CA ILE A 114 -3.11 -0.85 2.35
C ILE A 114 -1.79 -0.47 3.02
N SER A 115 -1.56 -1.10 4.18
CA SER A 115 -0.31 -0.99 4.92
C SER A 115 0.71 -1.99 4.38
N SER A 116 1.37 -2.72 5.25
CA SER A 116 2.36 -3.77 4.92
C SER A 116 2.64 -4.60 6.17
N MET A 117 3.07 -5.85 5.98
CA MET A 117 3.69 -6.62 7.05
C MET A 117 4.89 -5.90 7.68
N ALA A 118 5.58 -5.02 6.90
CA ALA A 118 6.67 -4.17 7.38
C ALA A 118 6.25 -3.20 8.49
N GLY A 119 4.96 -2.86 8.60
CA GLY A 119 4.42 -2.05 9.70
C GLY A 119 4.04 -2.86 10.94
N ARG A 120 4.17 -4.18 10.92
CA ARG A 120 3.81 -5.05 12.06
C ARG A 120 4.97 -5.27 13.01
N PRO A 121 4.74 -5.32 14.35
CA PRO A 121 5.79 -5.48 15.34
C PRO A 121 6.58 -6.79 15.21
N GLY A 122 5.93 -7.87 14.80
CA GLY A 122 6.55 -9.20 14.72
C GLY A 122 7.28 -9.48 13.39
N MET A 123 7.45 -8.47 12.54
CA MET A 123 8.19 -8.69 11.30
C MET A 123 9.66 -8.99 11.58
N PRO A 124 10.17 -10.14 11.15
CA PRO A 124 11.58 -10.45 11.32
C PRO A 124 12.47 -9.52 10.50
N HIS A 125 13.66 -9.21 11.02
CA HIS A 125 14.66 -8.49 10.25
C HIS A 125 15.12 -9.36 9.07
N VAL A 126 15.12 -8.80 7.87
CA VAL A 126 15.52 -9.49 6.65
C VAL A 126 16.76 -8.81 6.09
N ASP A 127 17.93 -9.42 6.24
CA ASP A 127 19.20 -8.88 5.73
C ASP A 127 19.28 -8.80 4.20
N LEU A 128 18.37 -9.48 3.51
CA LEU A 128 18.41 -9.64 2.05
C LEU A 128 17.78 -8.49 1.27
N VAL A 129 17.03 -7.62 1.95
CA VAL A 129 16.36 -6.50 1.29
C VAL A 129 16.73 -5.23 2.03
N PRO A 130 17.21 -4.18 1.35
CA PRO A 130 17.41 -2.89 1.97
C PRO A 130 16.04 -2.31 2.36
N LEU A 131 15.50 -2.80 3.49
CA LEU A 131 14.24 -2.34 4.03
C LEU A 131 14.48 -0.98 4.66
N SER A 132 13.95 0.04 4.03
CA SER A 132 14.01 1.40 4.53
C SER A 132 13.28 1.53 5.87
N SER A 133 13.96 1.94 6.93
CA SER A 133 13.35 2.23 8.24
C SER A 133 12.22 3.24 8.12
N SER A 134 12.30 4.17 7.15
CA SER A 134 11.26 5.13 6.84
C SER A 134 9.96 4.43 6.40
N TYR A 135 10.06 3.41 5.54
CA TYR A 135 8.91 2.65 5.07
C TYR A 135 8.22 1.88 6.20
N HIS A 136 9.00 1.17 7.02
CA HIS A 136 8.47 0.45 8.19
C HIS A 136 7.75 1.40 9.15
N SER A 137 8.38 2.53 9.45
CA SER A 137 7.81 3.55 10.32
C SER A 137 6.54 4.16 9.76
N ALA A 138 6.51 4.49 8.46
CA ALA A 138 5.33 5.05 7.80
C ALA A 138 4.17 4.04 7.79
N LYS A 139 4.42 2.77 7.47
CA LYS A 139 3.40 1.72 7.45
C LYS A 139 2.89 1.36 8.85
N ALA A 140 3.74 1.36 9.88
CA ALA A 140 3.32 1.25 11.27
C ALA A 140 2.44 2.45 11.70
N GLY A 141 2.83 3.67 11.30
CA GLY A 141 2.04 4.87 11.50
C GLY A 141 0.65 4.79 10.86
N LEU A 142 0.56 4.24 9.63
CA LEU A 142 -0.72 4.05 8.93
C LEU A 142 -1.63 3.04 9.64
N ILE A 143 -1.08 1.97 10.20
CA ILE A 143 -1.83 1.03 11.04
C ILE A 143 -2.40 1.75 12.26
N ARG A 144 -1.57 2.51 12.97
CA ARG A 144 -2.03 3.24 14.16
C ARG A 144 -3.07 4.31 13.82
N TYR A 145 -2.89 5.05 12.73
CA TYR A 145 -3.87 6.01 12.24
C TYR A 145 -5.22 5.32 11.94
N THR A 146 -5.19 4.17 11.26
CA THR A 146 -6.40 3.36 10.97
C THR A 146 -7.19 3.05 12.24
N GLN A 147 -6.52 2.59 13.30
CA GLN A 147 -7.16 2.26 14.58
C GLN A 147 -7.81 3.49 15.24
N LEU A 148 -7.07 4.61 15.30
CA LEU A 148 -7.58 5.85 15.86
C LEU A 148 -8.76 6.41 15.08
N LEU A 149 -8.70 6.34 13.75
CA LEU A 149 -9.79 6.81 12.90
C LEU A 149 -11.03 5.91 13.05
N ALA A 150 -10.86 4.59 13.21
CA ALA A 150 -11.95 3.67 13.47
C ALA A 150 -12.71 4.00 14.76
N ASP A 151 -11.98 4.30 15.85
CA ASP A 151 -12.58 4.71 17.12
C ASP A 151 -13.42 5.98 16.99
N GLN A 152 -12.96 6.94 16.19
CA GLN A 152 -13.65 8.21 15.97
C GLN A 152 -14.87 8.07 15.07
N MET A 153 -14.77 7.22 14.04
CA MET A 153 -15.74 7.14 12.94
C MET A 153 -16.82 6.08 13.15
N GLY A 154 -16.64 5.15 14.08
CA GLY A 154 -17.62 4.09 14.35
C GLY A 154 -19.02 4.62 14.68
N ARG A 155 -19.13 5.74 15.41
CA ARG A 155 -20.42 6.42 15.72
C ARG A 155 -21.15 6.95 14.48
N HIS A 156 -20.46 7.08 13.35
CA HIS A 156 -21.01 7.52 12.07
C HIS A 156 -21.27 6.35 11.12
N ASN A 157 -21.19 5.11 11.62
CA ASN A 157 -21.36 3.90 10.82
C ASN A 157 -20.35 3.82 9.66
N ILE A 158 -19.09 4.24 9.92
CA ILE A 158 -17.97 4.17 8.98
C ILE A 158 -16.97 3.13 9.49
N ASN A 159 -16.70 2.13 8.67
CA ASN A 159 -15.68 1.13 8.97
C ASN A 159 -14.30 1.60 8.45
N VAL A 160 -13.27 1.46 9.27
CA VAL A 160 -11.88 1.81 8.90
C VAL A 160 -10.98 0.64 9.26
N ASN A 161 -10.36 0.01 8.27
CA ASN A 161 -9.51 -1.15 8.47
C ASN A 161 -8.20 -1.02 7.67
N ALA A 162 -7.17 -1.75 8.09
CA ALA A 162 -5.92 -1.89 7.37
C ALA A 162 -5.74 -3.32 6.86
N ILE A 163 -5.10 -3.45 5.70
CA ILE A 163 -4.61 -4.72 5.15
C ILE A 163 -3.08 -4.63 5.12
N CYS A 164 -2.42 -5.69 5.57
CA CYS A 164 -0.97 -5.83 5.56
C CYS A 164 -0.55 -6.95 4.61
N PRO A 165 -0.26 -6.62 3.34
CA PRO A 165 0.31 -7.57 2.40
C PRO A 165 1.69 -8.07 2.85
N GLY A 166 2.01 -9.30 2.48
CA GLY A 166 3.35 -9.85 2.53
C GLY A 166 4.17 -9.46 1.29
N ILE A 167 4.95 -10.42 0.77
CA ILE A 167 5.82 -10.23 -0.39
C ILE A 167 5.06 -10.61 -1.66
N ILE A 168 4.87 -9.64 -2.56
CA ILE A 168 4.16 -9.82 -3.83
C ILE A 168 5.03 -9.33 -4.98
N TYR A 169 5.15 -10.11 -6.05
CA TYR A 169 5.91 -9.74 -7.24
C TYR A 169 5.19 -8.64 -8.03
N THR A 170 5.50 -7.41 -7.67
CA THR A 170 5.06 -6.18 -8.32
C THR A 170 6.23 -5.54 -9.06
N ASP A 171 6.01 -4.46 -9.80
CA ASP A 171 7.08 -3.74 -10.49
C ASP A 171 8.21 -3.33 -9.52
N GLY A 172 7.89 -2.85 -8.32
CA GLY A 172 8.91 -2.54 -7.31
C GLY A 172 9.74 -3.76 -6.87
N TRP A 173 9.12 -4.93 -6.69
CA TRP A 173 9.86 -6.15 -6.37
C TRP A 173 10.64 -6.69 -7.55
N LYS A 174 10.18 -6.46 -8.78
CA LYS A 174 10.92 -6.79 -10.00
C LYS A 174 12.20 -5.97 -10.06
N GLU A 175 12.13 -4.65 -9.87
CA GLU A 175 13.29 -3.77 -9.83
C GLU A 175 14.29 -4.19 -8.73
N ILE A 176 13.82 -4.46 -7.51
CA ILE A 176 14.65 -4.97 -6.41
C ILE A 176 15.34 -6.27 -6.82
N SER A 177 14.61 -7.20 -7.42
CA SER A 177 15.15 -8.49 -7.85
C SER A 177 16.23 -8.33 -8.93
N GLU A 178 16.00 -7.46 -9.92
CA GLU A 178 16.95 -7.15 -10.97
C GLU A 178 18.25 -6.54 -10.41
N GLU A 179 18.14 -5.60 -9.47
CA GLU A 179 19.31 -5.00 -8.80
C GLU A 179 20.06 -6.02 -7.94
N MET A 180 19.35 -6.88 -7.21
CA MET A 180 19.98 -7.92 -6.39
C MET A 180 20.79 -8.92 -7.22
N VAL A 181 20.22 -9.47 -8.28
CA VAL A 181 20.94 -10.44 -9.14
C VAL A 181 22.04 -9.80 -9.98
N LYS A 182 22.01 -8.48 -10.17
CA LYS A 182 23.04 -7.73 -10.88
C LYS A 182 24.25 -7.39 -10.01
N HIS A 183 24.02 -7.00 -8.77
CA HIS A 183 25.04 -6.39 -7.92
C HIS A 183 25.43 -7.22 -6.70
N HIS A 184 24.56 -8.06 -6.16
CA HIS A 184 24.86 -8.81 -4.95
C HIS A 184 25.75 -10.02 -5.22
N PRO A 185 26.91 -10.16 -4.55
CA PRO A 185 27.90 -11.21 -4.87
C PRO A 185 27.35 -12.65 -4.85
N ASN A 186 26.42 -12.93 -3.93
CA ASN A 186 25.88 -14.28 -3.73
C ASN A 186 24.79 -14.65 -4.74
N TYR A 187 24.20 -13.68 -5.45
CA TYR A 187 23.06 -13.90 -6.36
C TYR A 187 23.34 -13.46 -7.78
N LYS A 188 24.57 -13.01 -8.04
CA LYS A 188 24.97 -12.48 -9.34
C LYS A 188 24.78 -13.51 -10.45
N GLY A 189 23.94 -13.15 -11.42
CA GLY A 189 23.65 -13.98 -12.60
C GLY A 189 22.48 -14.95 -12.42
N GLU A 190 21.80 -14.94 -11.28
CA GLU A 190 20.52 -15.64 -11.13
C GLU A 190 19.44 -14.96 -11.98
N ASP A 191 18.36 -15.67 -12.28
CA ASP A 191 17.16 -15.08 -12.86
C ASP A 191 16.42 -14.25 -11.78
N PRO A 192 16.05 -12.99 -12.05
CA PRO A 192 15.40 -12.13 -11.05
C PRO A 192 14.10 -12.72 -10.48
N ARG A 193 13.32 -13.38 -11.31
CA ARG A 193 12.07 -14.02 -10.90
C ARG A 193 12.32 -15.23 -10.00
N GLU A 194 13.29 -16.08 -10.35
CA GLU A 194 13.68 -17.23 -9.55
C GLU A 194 14.28 -16.80 -8.21
N TRP A 195 15.06 -15.72 -8.20
CA TRP A 195 15.56 -15.12 -6.96
C TRP A 195 14.40 -14.69 -6.06
N PHE A 196 13.43 -13.94 -6.59
CA PHE A 196 12.24 -13.51 -5.84
C PHE A 196 11.47 -14.71 -5.24
N LEU A 197 11.24 -15.76 -6.04
CA LEU A 197 10.60 -16.98 -5.57
C LEU A 197 11.42 -17.66 -4.46
N GLY A 198 12.73 -17.62 -4.57
CA GLY A 198 13.65 -18.11 -3.56
C GLY A 198 13.54 -17.32 -2.24
N VAL A 199 13.43 -15.99 -2.30
CA VAL A 199 13.18 -15.13 -1.14
C VAL A 199 11.83 -15.50 -0.49
N SER A 200 10.78 -15.58 -1.29
CA SER A 200 9.42 -15.93 -0.81
C SER A 200 9.37 -17.32 -0.17
N ALA A 201 10.15 -18.26 -0.70
CA ALA A 201 10.27 -19.63 -0.20
C ALA A 201 11.24 -19.77 0.99
N GLY A 202 11.95 -18.71 1.38
CA GLY A 202 12.99 -18.76 2.43
C GLY A 202 14.26 -19.49 2.02
N ARG A 203 14.53 -19.64 0.73
CA ARG A 203 15.68 -20.40 0.21
C ARG A 203 17.03 -19.79 0.61
N TYR A 204 17.08 -18.48 0.78
CA TYR A 204 18.30 -17.72 1.05
C TYR A 204 18.49 -17.36 2.53
N SER A 205 17.71 -17.91 3.41
CA SER A 205 17.80 -17.61 4.84
C SER A 205 18.78 -18.51 5.56
N GLU A 206 20.04 -18.11 5.64
CA GLU A 206 20.90 -18.55 6.74
C GLU A 206 20.47 -17.78 8.02
N GLY A 207 19.36 -18.19 8.60
CA GLY A 207 18.95 -17.71 9.91
C GLY A 207 17.83 -16.69 9.94
N GLY A 208 16.93 -16.60 8.97
CA GLY A 208 15.86 -15.77 9.33
C GLY A 208 14.80 -15.22 8.46
N VAL A 209 14.72 -15.45 7.16
CA VAL A 209 13.41 -15.16 6.54
C VAL A 209 12.48 -16.32 6.86
N PRO A 210 11.42 -16.12 7.65
CA PRO A 210 10.45 -17.18 7.88
C PRO A 210 9.91 -17.58 6.52
N GLN A 211 10.04 -18.85 6.18
CA GLN A 211 9.30 -19.40 5.06
C GLN A 211 7.84 -19.03 5.26
N THR A 212 7.20 -18.45 4.27
CA THR A 212 5.77 -18.25 4.29
C THR A 212 5.13 -19.61 4.64
N PRO A 213 4.44 -19.77 5.75
CA PRO A 213 3.87 -21.07 6.16
C PRO A 213 3.03 -21.72 5.08
N MET A 214 2.37 -20.93 4.24
CA MET A 214 1.59 -21.43 3.12
C MET A 214 2.45 -21.93 1.95
N ARG A 215 3.74 -21.64 1.92
CA ARG A 215 4.71 -22.11 0.91
C ARG A 215 4.29 -21.94 -0.53
N ARG A 216 3.53 -20.90 -0.81
CA ARG A 216 3.14 -20.49 -2.15
C ARG A 216 3.41 -19.03 -2.36
N GLU A 217 3.56 -18.64 -3.61
CA GLU A 217 3.61 -17.24 -3.97
C GLU A 217 2.31 -16.53 -3.57
N GLN A 218 2.45 -15.34 -3.03
CA GLN A 218 1.36 -14.43 -2.81
C GLN A 218 1.15 -13.58 -4.06
N THR A 219 -0.09 -13.44 -4.47
CA THR A 219 -0.49 -12.70 -5.66
C THR A 219 -1.26 -11.43 -5.29
N THR A 220 -1.38 -10.51 -6.26
CA THR A 220 -2.25 -9.34 -6.11
C THR A 220 -3.71 -9.72 -5.87
N ASN A 221 -4.16 -10.87 -6.41
CA ASN A 221 -5.51 -11.38 -6.19
C ASN A 221 -5.77 -11.76 -4.72
N ASP A 222 -4.78 -12.29 -4.01
CA ASP A 222 -4.92 -12.59 -2.58
C ASP A 222 -5.26 -11.33 -1.77
N ILE A 223 -4.70 -10.18 -2.17
CA ILE A 223 -5.00 -8.90 -1.53
C ILE A 223 -6.35 -8.36 -1.99
N ALA A 224 -6.66 -8.48 -3.28
CA ALA A 224 -7.93 -8.01 -3.83
C ALA A 224 -9.13 -8.69 -3.15
N GLU A 225 -9.07 -10.00 -2.90
CA GLU A 225 -10.13 -10.73 -2.19
C GLU A 225 -10.33 -10.21 -0.75
N ALA A 226 -9.25 -9.89 -0.04
CA ALA A 226 -9.33 -9.28 1.29
C ALA A 226 -9.94 -7.87 1.23
N VAL A 227 -9.58 -7.08 0.21
CA VAL A 227 -10.20 -5.76 -0.03
C VAL A 227 -11.69 -5.91 -0.29
N VAL A 228 -12.10 -6.81 -1.17
CA VAL A 228 -13.51 -7.07 -1.50
C VAL A 228 -14.29 -7.49 -0.25
N PHE A 229 -13.75 -8.40 0.56
CA PHE A 229 -14.38 -8.82 1.81
C PHE A 229 -14.58 -7.64 2.76
N LEU A 230 -13.52 -6.86 3.06
CA LEU A 230 -13.61 -5.73 3.99
C LEU A 230 -14.41 -4.54 3.42
N ALA A 231 -14.55 -4.43 2.11
CA ALA A 231 -15.40 -3.45 1.44
C ALA A 231 -16.88 -3.84 1.40
N SER A 232 -17.20 -5.12 1.61
CA SER A 232 -18.57 -5.66 1.52
C SER A 232 -19.34 -5.52 2.84
N ASP A 233 -20.65 -5.76 2.78
CA ASP A 233 -21.53 -5.79 3.95
C ASP A 233 -21.22 -6.98 4.89
N SER A 234 -20.53 -8.02 4.39
CA SER A 234 -20.09 -9.15 5.21
C SER A 234 -19.13 -8.73 6.32
N SER A 235 -18.50 -7.56 6.22
CA SER A 235 -17.60 -6.97 7.22
C SER A 235 -18.23 -5.79 7.98
N ALA A 236 -19.56 -5.65 7.98
CA ALA A 236 -20.24 -4.48 8.57
C ALA A 236 -19.86 -4.23 10.05
N ASN A 237 -19.57 -5.27 10.82
CA ASN A 237 -19.15 -5.16 12.22
C ASN A 237 -17.64 -5.31 12.43
N ILE A 238 -16.82 -5.05 11.40
CA ILE A 238 -15.37 -5.11 11.45
C ILE A 238 -14.82 -3.70 11.25
N THR A 239 -14.20 -3.13 12.29
CA THR A 239 -13.53 -1.82 12.22
C THR A 239 -12.32 -1.79 13.15
N GLY A 240 -11.33 -0.96 12.85
CA GLY A 240 -10.08 -0.84 13.61
C GLY A 240 -9.14 -2.05 13.47
N GLN A 241 -9.44 -2.97 12.57
CA GLN A 241 -8.65 -4.19 12.42
C GLN A 241 -7.50 -4.00 11.45
N THR A 242 -6.45 -4.79 11.69
CA THR A 242 -5.28 -4.89 10.82
C THR A 242 -5.15 -6.32 10.37
N LEU A 243 -5.56 -6.59 9.13
CA LEU A 243 -5.59 -7.94 8.58
C LEU A 243 -4.28 -8.25 7.86
N ASN A 244 -3.52 -9.22 8.37
CA ASN A 244 -2.36 -9.74 7.66
C ASN A 244 -2.84 -10.64 6.51
N VAL A 245 -2.36 -10.36 5.31
CA VAL A 245 -2.51 -11.21 4.12
C VAL A 245 -1.11 -11.45 3.60
N ASP A 246 -0.40 -12.38 4.22
CA ASP A 246 1.05 -12.59 4.06
C ASP A 246 1.45 -14.07 4.07
N GLY A 247 0.46 -14.96 3.96
CA GLY A 247 0.68 -16.40 4.00
C GLY A 247 1.14 -16.91 5.38
N GLY A 248 0.95 -16.12 6.44
CA GLY A 248 1.29 -16.44 7.81
C GLY A 248 2.72 -16.07 8.22
N MET A 249 3.38 -15.13 7.51
CA MET A 249 4.71 -14.64 7.88
C MET A 249 4.70 -13.94 9.23
N VAL A 250 3.73 -13.05 9.45
CA VAL A 250 3.55 -12.32 10.71
C VAL A 250 2.27 -12.81 11.39
N LYS A 251 2.29 -13.01 12.71
CA LYS A 251 1.20 -13.68 13.46
C LYS A 251 0.61 -12.85 14.59
N ASP A 252 0.95 -11.57 14.67
CA ASP A 252 0.46 -10.62 15.69
C ASP A 252 -0.45 -9.52 15.10
#